data_55bc1e8fef06543ad0a5b474b12b1a1e
#
_entry.id   55bc1e8fef06543ad0a5b474b12b1a1e
#
_cell.length_a   1.000
_cell.length_b   1.000
_cell.length_c   1.000
_cell.angle_alpha   90.00
_cell.angle_beta   90.00
_cell.angle_gamma   90.00
#
_symmetry.space_group_name_H-M   'P 1'
#
loop_
_entity.id
_entity.type
_entity.pdbx_description
1 polymer ?
#
loop_
_entity_poly.entity_id
_entity_poly.type
_entity_poly.pdbx_seq_one_letter_code
_entity_poly.pdbx_strand_id
1 'polypeptide(L)'
;MTPAGNESCRPFVPARDFAVSRAFYEALGFNKLLDAEVAIFGIGETSFILQDYYQQAWAENFMMQLMVDDLDAWWSHITALDLPGRFGVPPPKPPQRQPWGLTVAYVADPSGVLWHVAQRRTG
;
A
#
# COMPACT_ATOMS: atom_id res chain seq x y z
N MET A 1 -0.05 -24.60 18.39
CA MET A 1 0.76 -25.07 17.25
C MET A 1 -0.14 -25.22 16.03
N THR A 2 0.32 -24.78 14.87
CA THR A 2 -0.46 -24.85 13.62
C THR A 2 -0.04 -26.05 12.78
N PRO A 3 -0.96 -26.59 11.96
CA PRO A 3 -0.59 -27.61 10.96
C PRO A 3 0.47 -27.07 9.98
N ALA A 4 1.23 -27.98 9.39
CA ALA A 4 2.19 -27.67 8.33
C ALA A 4 1.48 -27.35 7.02
N GLY A 5 2.20 -26.72 6.09
CA GLY A 5 1.69 -26.45 4.74
C GLY A 5 0.97 -25.14 4.57
N ASN A 6 1.20 -24.19 5.47
CA ASN A 6 0.65 -22.85 5.33
C ASN A 6 1.43 -22.09 4.27
N GLU A 7 0.74 -21.44 3.34
CA GLU A 7 1.35 -20.79 2.20
C GLU A 7 1.38 -19.26 2.35
N SER A 8 0.23 -18.64 2.53
CA SER A 8 0.14 -17.19 2.64
C SER A 8 -1.14 -16.77 3.36
N CYS A 9 -1.13 -15.55 3.85
CA CYS A 9 -2.30 -14.90 4.43
C CYS A 9 -2.39 -13.51 3.81
N ARG A 10 -3.47 -13.24 3.08
CA ARG A 10 -3.62 -11.99 2.33
C ARG A 10 -4.88 -11.24 2.76
N PRO A 11 -4.78 -9.93 3.01
CA PRO A 11 -5.97 -9.11 3.16
C PRO A 11 -6.61 -8.83 1.80
N PHE A 12 -7.91 -8.56 1.82
CA PHE A 12 -8.63 -8.03 0.67
C PHE A 12 -8.68 -6.51 0.79
N VAL A 13 -8.23 -5.81 -0.25
CA VAL A 13 -8.18 -4.35 -0.29
C VAL A 13 -9.25 -3.88 -1.27
N PRO A 14 -10.14 -2.96 -0.85
CA PRO A 14 -11.23 -2.51 -1.72
C PRO A 14 -10.73 -1.56 -2.80
N ALA A 15 -11.43 -1.56 -3.94
CA ALA A 15 -11.19 -0.60 -5.01
C ALA A 15 -12.52 -0.04 -5.49
N ARG A 16 -12.64 1.30 -5.47
CA ARG A 16 -13.79 2.00 -6.05
C ARG A 16 -13.75 1.95 -7.57
N ASP A 17 -12.58 2.19 -8.14
CA ASP A 17 -12.31 2.03 -9.57
C ASP A 17 -11.15 1.05 -9.69
N PHE A 18 -11.47 -0.18 -10.06
CA PHE A 18 -10.52 -1.28 -10.06
C PHE A 18 -9.35 -1.03 -11.02
N ALA A 19 -9.63 -0.49 -12.21
CA ALA A 19 -8.58 -0.21 -13.20
C ALA A 19 -7.61 0.88 -12.70
N VAL A 20 -8.13 1.92 -12.08
CA VAL A 20 -7.32 3.00 -11.53
C VAL A 20 -6.47 2.51 -10.38
N SER A 21 -7.05 1.72 -9.47
CA SER A 21 -6.30 1.16 -8.34
C SER A 21 -5.22 0.19 -8.78
N ARG A 22 -5.48 -0.64 -9.81
CA ARG A 22 -4.43 -1.50 -10.39
C ARG A 22 -3.25 -0.68 -10.90
N ALA A 23 -3.54 0.36 -11.68
CA ALA A 23 -2.49 1.23 -12.22
C ALA A 23 -1.71 1.93 -11.11
N PHE A 24 -2.39 2.33 -10.04
CA PHE A 24 -1.76 2.96 -8.88
C PHE A 24 -0.74 2.02 -8.22
N TYR A 25 -1.12 0.77 -7.95
CA TYR A 25 -0.21 -0.17 -7.27
C TYR A 25 0.95 -0.59 -8.17
N GLU A 26 0.73 -0.71 -9.47
CA GLU A 26 1.83 -0.94 -10.41
C GLU A 26 2.82 0.24 -10.41
N ALA A 27 2.31 1.47 -10.45
CA ALA A 27 3.15 2.67 -10.42
C ALA A 27 3.93 2.78 -9.12
N LEU A 28 3.31 2.42 -8.00
CA LEU A 28 3.94 2.47 -6.69
C LEU A 28 5.10 1.47 -6.56
N GLY A 29 5.08 0.40 -7.36
CA GLY A 29 6.18 -0.55 -7.44
C GLY A 29 5.85 -1.95 -6.99
N PHE A 30 4.58 -2.26 -6.68
CA PHE A 30 4.18 -3.61 -6.35
C PHE A 30 4.18 -4.50 -7.59
N ASN A 31 4.59 -5.74 -7.41
CA ASN A 31 4.55 -6.75 -8.47
C ASN A 31 3.14 -7.31 -8.60
N LYS A 32 2.62 -7.32 -9.82
CA LYS A 32 1.32 -7.91 -10.09
C LYS A 32 1.47 -9.41 -10.28
N LEU A 33 0.99 -10.19 -9.32
CA LEU A 33 1.11 -11.65 -9.29
C LEU A 33 -0.06 -12.33 -9.99
N LEU A 34 -1.21 -11.69 -10.02
CA LEU A 34 -2.41 -12.15 -10.69
C LEU A 34 -3.21 -10.95 -11.18
N ASP A 35 -3.76 -11.04 -12.38
CA ASP A 35 -4.62 -10.01 -12.96
C ASP A 35 -5.81 -10.68 -13.64
N ALA A 36 -6.91 -10.77 -12.91
CA ALA A 36 -8.15 -11.39 -13.34
C ALA A 36 -9.33 -10.59 -12.78
N GLU A 37 -10.36 -11.25 -12.30
CA GLU A 37 -11.50 -10.59 -11.63
C GLU A 37 -11.07 -9.90 -10.34
N VAL A 38 -10.02 -10.42 -9.71
CA VAL A 38 -9.27 -9.75 -8.66
C VAL A 38 -7.83 -9.62 -9.11
N ALA A 39 -7.07 -8.73 -8.50
CA ALA A 39 -5.64 -8.64 -8.75
C ALA A 39 -4.88 -8.95 -7.46
N ILE A 40 -3.75 -9.62 -7.59
CA ILE A 40 -2.87 -9.87 -6.45
C ILE A 40 -1.60 -9.09 -6.67
N PHE A 41 -1.26 -8.23 -5.70
CA PHE A 41 -0.05 -7.43 -5.70
C PHE A 41 0.86 -7.87 -4.57
N GLY A 42 2.15 -7.94 -4.83
CA GLY A 42 3.12 -8.37 -3.85
C GLY A 42 4.39 -7.55 -3.84
N ILE A 43 5.06 -7.55 -2.72
CA ILE A 43 6.39 -7.00 -2.56
C ILE A 43 7.12 -7.86 -1.52
N GLY A 44 8.36 -8.26 -1.84
CA GLY A 44 9.05 -9.21 -1.00
C GLY A 44 8.24 -10.50 -0.83
N GLU A 45 8.04 -10.93 0.40
CA GLU A 45 7.27 -12.14 0.72
C GLU A 45 5.81 -11.86 1.09
N THR A 46 5.38 -10.61 0.95
CA THR A 46 4.02 -10.20 1.32
C THR A 46 3.18 -9.87 0.11
N SER A 47 1.87 -9.97 0.25
CA SER A 47 0.94 -9.70 -0.83
C SER A 47 -0.45 -9.37 -0.29
N PHE A 48 -1.26 -8.79 -1.15
CA PHE A 48 -2.67 -8.52 -0.87
C PHE A 48 -3.51 -8.75 -2.12
N ILE A 49 -4.82 -8.91 -1.92
CA ILE A 49 -5.77 -9.08 -3.01
C ILE A 49 -6.51 -7.76 -3.20
N LEU A 50 -6.38 -7.16 -4.39
CA LEU A 50 -7.16 -5.99 -4.76
C LEU A 50 -8.49 -6.46 -5.32
N GLN A 51 -9.59 -5.98 -4.75
CA GLN A 51 -10.92 -6.46 -5.01
C GLN A 51 -11.75 -5.37 -5.68
N ASP A 52 -12.46 -5.72 -6.74
CA ASP A 52 -13.41 -4.80 -7.40
C ASP A 52 -14.69 -4.72 -6.57
N TYR A 53 -14.58 -4.09 -5.42
CA TYR A 53 -15.65 -3.91 -4.47
C TYR A 53 -15.35 -2.69 -3.60
N TYR A 54 -16.34 -1.85 -3.34
CA TYR A 54 -16.12 -0.63 -2.59
C TYR A 54 -17.23 -0.38 -1.58
N GLN A 55 -16.81 -0.12 -0.35
CA GLN A 55 -17.61 0.53 0.68
C GLN A 55 -16.78 1.65 1.28
N GLN A 56 -17.31 2.85 1.26
CA GLN A 56 -16.59 4.04 1.71
C GLN A 56 -16.13 3.90 3.15
N ALA A 57 -16.99 3.50 4.05
CA ALA A 57 -16.66 3.36 5.47
C ALA A 57 -15.55 2.33 5.72
N TRP A 58 -15.48 1.28 4.90
CA TRP A 58 -14.42 0.29 4.99
C TRP A 58 -13.12 0.82 4.40
N ALA A 59 -13.15 1.34 3.19
CA ALA A 59 -11.96 1.81 2.49
C ALA A 59 -11.26 2.95 3.25
N GLU A 60 -12.02 3.91 3.75
CA GLU A 60 -11.47 5.08 4.44
C GLU A 60 -10.95 4.77 5.85
N ASN A 61 -11.27 3.60 6.38
CA ASN A 61 -10.76 3.14 7.68
C ASN A 61 -9.80 1.97 7.55
N PHE A 62 -9.44 1.59 6.34
CA PHE A 62 -8.52 0.50 6.08
C PHE A 62 -7.10 1.05 5.98
N MET A 63 -6.20 0.45 6.72
CA MET A 63 -4.80 0.85 6.74
C MET A 63 -3.89 -0.33 6.44
N MET A 64 -2.83 -0.08 5.68
CA MET A 64 -1.78 -1.04 5.39
C MET A 64 -0.46 -0.47 5.87
N GLN A 65 0.41 -1.31 6.40
CA GLN A 65 1.74 -0.91 6.80
C GLN A 65 2.76 -1.63 5.93
N LEU A 66 3.59 -0.86 5.24
CA LEU A 66 4.74 -1.37 4.50
C LEU A 66 6.00 -1.00 5.28
N MET A 67 6.65 -2.00 5.87
CA MET A 67 7.92 -1.79 6.56
C MET A 67 9.05 -1.83 5.55
N VAL A 68 9.91 -0.83 5.56
CA VAL A 68 11.00 -0.67 4.61
C VAL A 68 12.32 -0.40 5.33
N ASP A 69 13.42 -0.73 4.66
CA ASP A 69 14.76 -0.51 5.23
C ASP A 69 15.29 0.90 4.94
N ASP A 70 14.85 1.50 3.81
CA ASP A 70 15.31 2.81 3.36
C ASP A 70 14.11 3.69 3.00
N LEU A 71 13.60 4.38 4.00
CA LEU A 71 12.44 5.25 3.82
C LEU A 71 12.75 6.48 2.94
N ASP A 72 13.99 6.99 3.02
CA ASP A 72 14.38 8.13 2.18
C ASP A 72 14.33 7.77 0.70
N ALA A 73 14.81 6.57 0.34
CA ALA A 73 14.71 6.07 -1.02
C ALA A 73 13.26 5.89 -1.46
N TRP A 74 12.41 5.35 -0.59
CA TRP A 74 10.98 5.22 -0.86
C TRP A 74 10.30 6.57 -1.03
N TRP A 75 10.66 7.53 -0.19
CA TRP A 75 10.09 8.89 -0.31
C TRP A 75 10.47 9.55 -1.62
N SER A 76 11.73 9.42 -2.04
CA SER A 76 12.17 9.93 -3.35
C SER A 76 11.40 9.26 -4.49
N HIS A 77 11.19 7.94 -4.41
CA HIS A 77 10.40 7.19 -5.38
C HIS A 77 8.95 7.69 -5.42
N ILE A 78 8.31 7.82 -4.27
CA ILE A 78 6.92 8.27 -4.17
C ILE A 78 6.76 9.68 -4.75
N THR A 79 7.63 10.60 -4.40
CA THR A 79 7.52 11.98 -4.88
C THR A 79 7.76 12.10 -6.38
N ALA A 80 8.59 11.24 -6.95
CA ALA A 80 8.86 11.23 -8.39
C ALA A 80 7.68 10.72 -9.22
N LEU A 81 6.72 10.01 -8.61
CA LEU A 81 5.59 9.41 -9.32
C LEU A 81 4.47 10.38 -9.65
N ASP A 82 4.42 11.55 -9.02
CA ASP A 82 3.31 12.50 -9.15
C ASP A 82 1.93 11.82 -8.95
N LEU A 83 1.78 11.16 -7.82
CA LEU A 83 0.55 10.42 -7.52
C LEU A 83 -0.71 11.32 -7.52
N PRO A 84 -0.67 12.54 -6.96
CA PRO A 84 -1.84 13.42 -7.04
C PRO A 84 -2.23 13.78 -8.47
N GLY A 85 -1.27 14.09 -9.34
CA GLY A 85 -1.54 14.44 -10.73
C GLY A 85 -2.05 13.27 -11.54
N ARG A 86 -1.50 12.08 -11.31
CA ARG A 86 -1.84 10.89 -12.08
C ARG A 86 -3.12 10.19 -11.62
N PHE A 87 -3.38 10.19 -10.32
CA PHE A 87 -4.45 9.37 -9.74
C PHE A 87 -5.46 10.16 -8.91
N GLY A 88 -5.27 11.48 -8.77
CA GLY A 88 -6.21 12.33 -8.02
C GLY A 88 -6.21 12.09 -6.51
N VAL A 89 -5.17 11.46 -5.97
CA VAL A 89 -5.05 11.22 -4.54
C VAL A 89 -4.52 12.47 -3.82
N PRO A 90 -4.74 12.58 -2.50
CA PRO A 90 -4.12 13.66 -1.73
C PRO A 90 -2.59 13.59 -1.82
N PRO A 91 -1.90 14.71 -1.66
CA PRO A 91 -0.44 14.69 -1.61
C PRO A 91 0.05 13.75 -0.51
N PRO A 92 1.03 12.87 -0.79
CA PRO A 92 1.65 12.05 0.24
C PRO A 92 2.25 12.92 1.34
N LYS A 93 2.25 12.40 2.57
CA LYS A 93 2.84 13.12 3.70
C LYS A 93 4.27 12.65 3.91
N PRO A 94 5.23 13.58 4.03
CA PRO A 94 6.64 13.21 4.14
C PRO A 94 6.95 12.44 5.42
N PRO A 95 8.10 11.72 5.46
CA PRO A 95 8.51 10.99 6.63
C PRO A 95 8.54 11.84 7.88
N GLN A 96 7.93 11.36 8.94
CA GLN A 96 7.87 12.03 10.21
C GLN A 96 7.95 11.00 11.33
N ARG A 97 8.72 11.34 12.36
CA ARG A 97 8.92 10.47 13.51
C ARG A 97 7.65 10.39 14.34
N GLN A 98 7.24 9.19 14.67
CA GLN A 98 6.03 8.94 15.45
C GLN A 98 6.34 8.54 16.88
N PRO A 99 5.43 8.81 17.84
CA PRO A 99 5.67 8.47 19.25
C PRO A 99 5.90 6.99 19.50
N TRP A 100 5.36 6.11 18.62
CA TRP A 100 5.48 4.66 18.79
C TRP A 100 6.79 4.08 18.22
N GLY A 101 7.76 4.91 17.86
CA GLY A 101 9.11 4.48 17.53
C GLY A 101 9.40 4.22 16.07
N LEU A 102 8.46 4.54 15.19
CA LEU A 102 8.65 4.43 13.74
C LEU A 102 8.74 5.82 13.11
N THR A 103 9.45 5.91 11.98
CA THR A 103 9.36 7.06 11.08
C THR A 103 8.45 6.65 9.93
N VAL A 104 7.42 7.44 9.65
CA VAL A 104 6.33 7.05 8.75
C VAL A 104 6.05 8.12 7.71
N ALA A 105 5.97 7.72 6.44
CA ALA A 105 5.37 8.49 5.38
C ALA A 105 3.97 7.91 5.09
N TYR A 106 3.05 8.76 4.67
CA TYR A 106 1.66 8.34 4.42
C TYR A 106 1.31 8.52 2.96
N VAL A 107 0.68 7.49 2.38
CA VAL A 107 0.20 7.50 1.00
C VAL A 107 -1.22 6.97 1.00
N ALA A 108 -2.16 7.73 0.44
CA ALA A 108 -3.53 7.26 0.23
C ALA A 108 -3.66 6.68 -1.18
N ASP A 109 -4.35 5.56 -1.31
CA ASP A 109 -4.66 5.01 -2.62
C ASP A 109 -5.91 5.69 -3.22
N PRO A 110 -6.28 5.41 -4.49
CA PRO A 110 -7.43 6.07 -5.12
C PRO A 110 -8.78 5.81 -4.46
N SER A 111 -8.87 4.81 -3.62
CA SER A 111 -10.11 4.45 -2.91
C SER A 111 -10.14 4.93 -1.47
N GLY A 112 -9.06 5.58 -1.01
CA GLY A 112 -8.97 6.11 0.35
C GLY A 112 -8.26 5.20 1.35
N VAL A 113 -7.74 4.06 0.90
CA VAL A 113 -6.94 3.16 1.76
C VAL A 113 -5.62 3.86 2.10
N LEU A 114 -5.31 3.90 3.39
CA LEU A 114 -4.13 4.61 3.87
C LEU A 114 -2.95 3.64 4.04
N TRP A 115 -1.85 3.96 3.39
CA TRP A 115 -0.60 3.22 3.52
C TRP A 115 0.35 3.96 4.44
N HIS A 116 0.86 3.25 5.44
CA HIS A 116 1.99 3.68 6.25
C HIS A 116 3.25 3.08 5.64
N VAL A 117 4.11 3.89 5.06
CA VAL A 117 5.43 3.43 4.62
C VAL A 117 6.38 3.79 5.75
N ALA A 118 6.87 2.78 6.45
CA ALA A 118 7.46 2.96 7.75
C ALA A 118 8.84 2.31 7.88
N GLN A 119 9.70 2.95 8.65
CA GLN A 119 11.04 2.47 8.94
C GLN A 119 11.26 2.47 10.43
N ARG A 120 11.90 1.42 10.94
CA ARG A 120 12.32 1.39 12.34
C ARG A 120 13.40 2.43 12.59
N ARG A 121 13.37 3.02 13.77
CA ARG A 121 14.42 3.96 14.16
C ARG A 121 15.74 3.22 14.29
N THR A 122 16.77 3.76 13.64
CA THR A 122 18.13 3.25 13.77
C THR A 122 18.85 4.02 14.86
N GLY A 123 19.41 3.31 15.81
CA GLY A 123 20.22 3.86 16.87
C GLY A 123 19.44 4.45 17.99
#